data_499e8d147e29f39a0ce6851843827ffe
#
_entry.id   499e8d147e29f39a0ce6851843827ffe
#
_cell.length_a   1.000
_cell.length_b   1.000
_cell.length_c   1.000
_cell.angle_alpha   90.00
_cell.angle_beta   90.00
_cell.angle_gamma   90.00
#
_symmetry.space_group_name_H-M   'P 1'
#
loop_
_entity.id
_entity.type
_entity.pdbx_description
1 polymer ?
#
loop_
_entity_poly.entity_id
_entity_poly.type
_entity_poly.pdbx_seq_one_letter_code
_entity_poly.pdbx_strand_id
1 'polypeptide(L)'
;QPEIAQGRLEALLNYQTMVADLTGLPVANASLLDEATAAAEAMAMAQRVAKSKAGAFFVSENLHPQTIAVIETRAAPLGIEIIRGAPEDCDPAAVFGAIFQYPGTFGHIRDLSAECAALQEAGAVAVVATDLLALTLLKEPGAMGADICVGSSQRFGVPMGYGGPHAAFMSCRDEMKRAMPGRIVGVSVDAAGRPAYRLALQTREQHIRREKATSNVCTAQALLAVMASFYGVFHGPVGLKAIAQRVHLHAVTLANALRAAGAEVEPEAFFDTLTVRVGVGQAGILAAAEQRGINLRRVGRDRVGISVDETTDAGVIARVLDAFGITDPAEPATAPAIPEALLRESDFMTHPVFHMNRAESEMMRYMRRLSDRDLALDRAMIPLGSCTMKLNAAAEMMPLTWPEFGALHPFAPESQAAGYHAMFADLTEKLCEITGYDAFSLQPNSGAQGEYAGLLTIAAYHRANGDDQRDVCLIPTSAHGTNPASAQMAGMKVVVVKSAPNGDIDLEDFADKAAQAGDRLAAVMITYPSTHGVFEDTVREVCRITHDHGGQVYIDGANMNALVGLVKPGEIGGDVSHLNLHKTFCI
;
A
#
# COMPACT_ATOMS: atom_id res chain seq x y z
N GLN A 1 12.89 17.45 0.59
CA GLN A 1 13.65 18.43 -0.23
C GLN A 1 14.81 17.70 -0.89
N PRO A 2 14.91 17.72 -2.23
CA PRO A 2 15.94 16.97 -2.95
C PRO A 2 17.37 17.34 -2.55
N GLU A 3 17.60 18.60 -2.22
CA GLU A 3 18.92 19.14 -1.88
C GLU A 3 19.55 18.45 -0.67
N ILE A 4 18.73 17.97 0.24
CA ILE A 4 19.19 17.38 1.52
C ILE A 4 18.97 15.86 1.59
N ALA A 5 18.56 15.22 0.51
CA ALA A 5 18.17 13.81 0.47
C ALA A 5 18.70 13.09 -0.77
N GLN A 6 19.89 13.44 -1.23
CA GLN A 6 20.48 12.92 -2.48
C GLN A 6 20.76 11.41 -2.40
N GLY A 7 21.21 10.91 -1.26
CA GLY A 7 21.45 9.47 -1.06
C GLY A 7 20.15 8.69 -1.00
N ARG A 8 19.14 9.21 -0.30
CA ARG A 8 17.81 8.58 -0.27
C ARG A 8 17.16 8.56 -1.65
N LEU A 9 17.29 9.64 -2.43
CA LEU A 9 16.76 9.68 -3.79
C LEU A 9 17.47 8.69 -4.71
N GLU A 10 18.79 8.47 -4.54
CA GLU A 10 19.49 7.42 -5.28
C GLU A 10 18.95 6.03 -4.96
N ALA A 11 18.73 5.71 -3.68
CA ALA A 11 18.14 4.43 -3.27
C ALA A 11 16.72 4.24 -3.83
N LEU A 12 15.91 5.28 -3.85
CA LEU A 12 14.56 5.25 -4.43
C LEU A 12 14.60 5.13 -5.96
N LEU A 13 15.59 5.72 -6.63
CA LEU A 13 15.80 5.52 -8.06
C LEU A 13 16.19 4.07 -8.38
N ASN A 14 17.03 3.45 -7.55
CA ASN A 14 17.33 2.03 -7.67
C ASN A 14 16.07 1.17 -7.51
N TYR A 15 15.21 1.52 -6.55
CA TYR A 15 13.90 0.86 -6.38
C TYR A 15 13.04 0.95 -7.65
N GLN A 16 12.91 2.15 -8.22
CA GLN A 16 12.14 2.37 -9.46
C GLN A 16 12.70 1.54 -10.61
N THR A 17 14.02 1.51 -10.77
CA THR A 17 14.70 0.75 -11.82
C THR A 17 14.45 -0.74 -11.65
N MET A 18 14.59 -1.27 -10.43
CA MET A 18 14.31 -2.66 -10.10
C MET A 18 12.88 -3.06 -10.46
N VAL A 19 11.90 -2.25 -10.04
CA VAL A 19 10.48 -2.51 -10.30
C VAL A 19 10.17 -2.45 -11.80
N ALA A 20 10.68 -1.44 -12.51
CA ALA A 20 10.50 -1.29 -13.95
C ALA A 20 11.06 -2.49 -14.71
N ASP A 21 12.28 -2.90 -14.38
CA ASP A 21 12.94 -4.05 -15.02
C ASP A 21 12.18 -5.37 -14.76
N LEU A 22 11.75 -5.60 -13.51
CA LEU A 22 11.05 -6.84 -13.15
C LEU A 22 9.66 -6.91 -13.80
N THR A 23 8.92 -5.82 -13.84
CA THR A 23 7.57 -5.77 -14.44
C THR A 23 7.56 -5.67 -15.96
N GLY A 24 8.70 -5.29 -16.57
CA GLY A 24 8.80 -5.04 -18.01
C GLY A 24 8.09 -3.77 -18.47
N LEU A 25 7.80 -2.82 -17.55
CA LEU A 25 7.17 -1.55 -17.83
C LEU A 25 8.14 -0.38 -17.56
N PRO A 26 8.24 0.61 -18.47
CA PRO A 26 9.36 1.56 -18.47
C PRO A 26 9.37 2.58 -17.34
N VAL A 27 8.23 2.80 -16.67
CA VAL A 27 8.12 3.82 -15.62
C VAL A 27 7.56 3.21 -14.35
N ALA A 28 8.29 3.32 -13.24
CA ALA A 28 7.83 2.96 -11.91
C ALA A 28 7.89 4.17 -10.97
N ASN A 29 7.01 4.20 -9.97
CA ASN A 29 7.04 5.21 -8.92
C ASN A 29 8.01 4.83 -7.77
N ALA A 30 8.29 5.78 -6.89
CA ALA A 30 9.20 5.60 -5.75
C ALA A 30 8.58 4.84 -4.56
N SER A 31 7.40 4.37 -4.65
CA SER A 31 6.56 3.46 -3.88
C SER A 31 5.14 4.00 -3.68
N LEU A 32 4.25 3.10 -3.28
CA LEU A 32 2.91 3.38 -2.74
C LEU A 32 2.80 2.76 -1.33
N LEU A 33 1.60 2.70 -0.77
CA LEU A 33 1.39 2.27 0.62
C LEU A 33 1.42 0.75 0.75
N ASP A 34 0.45 0.07 0.14
CA ASP A 34 0.26 -1.38 0.11
C ASP A 34 -0.31 -1.82 -1.24
N GLU A 35 -0.29 -3.14 -1.52
CA GLU A 35 -0.77 -3.67 -2.81
C GLU A 35 -2.24 -3.32 -3.07
N ALA A 36 -3.11 -3.48 -2.07
CA ALA A 36 -4.53 -3.24 -2.24
C ALA A 36 -4.83 -1.78 -2.56
N THR A 37 -4.15 -0.84 -1.87
CA THR A 37 -4.21 0.60 -2.18
C THR A 37 -3.65 0.87 -3.58
N ALA A 38 -2.54 0.25 -3.98
CA ALA A 38 -1.98 0.41 -5.31
C ALA A 38 -2.93 -0.08 -6.41
N ALA A 39 -3.64 -1.20 -6.18
CA ALA A 39 -4.67 -1.71 -7.09
C ALA A 39 -5.86 -0.75 -7.23
N ALA A 40 -6.33 -0.17 -6.11
CA ALA A 40 -7.39 0.84 -6.14
C ALA A 40 -6.95 2.15 -6.82
N GLU A 41 -5.70 2.57 -6.64
CA GLU A 41 -5.10 3.70 -7.38
C GLU A 41 -4.98 3.39 -8.87
N ALA A 42 -4.67 2.13 -9.26
CA ALA A 42 -4.63 1.70 -10.65
C ALA A 42 -6.03 1.75 -11.30
N MET A 43 -7.09 1.33 -10.60
CA MET A 43 -8.48 1.50 -11.04
C MET A 43 -8.80 2.97 -11.31
N ALA A 44 -8.52 3.85 -10.34
CA ALA A 44 -8.77 5.28 -10.50
C ALA A 44 -7.91 5.91 -11.62
N MET A 45 -6.69 5.43 -11.83
CA MET A 45 -5.85 5.84 -12.95
C MET A 45 -6.40 5.33 -14.28
N ALA A 46 -6.82 4.07 -14.36
CA ALA A 46 -7.43 3.48 -15.55
C ALA A 46 -8.66 4.26 -16.00
N GLN A 47 -9.57 4.62 -15.08
CA GLN A 47 -10.75 5.43 -15.40
C GLN A 47 -10.40 6.75 -16.09
N ARG A 48 -9.28 7.39 -15.69
CA ARG A 48 -8.86 8.68 -16.26
C ARG A 48 -8.19 8.57 -17.61
N VAL A 49 -7.48 7.47 -17.89
CA VAL A 49 -6.66 7.34 -19.10
C VAL A 49 -7.31 6.47 -20.17
N ALA A 50 -8.30 5.66 -19.82
CA ALA A 50 -9.02 4.80 -20.76
C ALA A 50 -9.66 5.59 -21.88
N LYS A 51 -9.62 5.05 -23.09
CA LYS A 51 -10.37 5.54 -24.25
C LYS A 51 -11.81 5.02 -24.22
N SER A 52 -12.02 3.84 -23.65
CA SER A 52 -13.35 3.28 -23.37
C SER A 52 -14.21 4.25 -22.56
N LYS A 53 -15.50 4.31 -22.85
CA LYS A 53 -16.50 5.13 -22.13
C LYS A 53 -17.40 4.29 -21.22
N ALA A 54 -17.10 3.02 -21.07
CA ALA A 54 -17.78 2.14 -20.12
C ALA A 54 -17.62 2.66 -18.68
N GLY A 55 -18.61 2.40 -17.83
CA GLY A 55 -18.63 2.86 -16.43
C GLY A 55 -18.11 1.83 -15.43
N ALA A 56 -17.90 0.60 -15.86
CA ALA A 56 -17.53 -0.50 -14.99
C ALA A 56 -16.01 -0.81 -15.02
N PHE A 57 -15.53 -1.40 -13.92
CA PHE A 57 -14.18 -1.95 -13.80
C PHE A 57 -14.26 -3.44 -13.47
N PHE A 58 -13.54 -4.28 -14.22
CA PHE A 58 -13.49 -5.71 -13.97
C PHE A 58 -12.42 -6.06 -12.95
N VAL A 59 -12.78 -6.92 -11.99
CA VAL A 59 -11.89 -7.44 -10.95
C VAL A 59 -11.90 -8.96 -11.02
N SER A 60 -10.77 -9.54 -11.36
CA SER A 60 -10.63 -10.99 -11.37
C SER A 60 -10.82 -11.58 -9.96
N GLU A 61 -11.60 -12.66 -9.85
CA GLU A 61 -11.79 -13.41 -8.60
C GLU A 61 -10.49 -14.05 -8.07
N ASN A 62 -9.44 -14.06 -8.89
CA ASN A 62 -8.10 -14.55 -8.58
C ASN A 62 -7.23 -13.52 -7.83
N LEU A 63 -7.73 -12.30 -7.60
CA LEU A 63 -7.06 -11.34 -6.72
C LEU A 63 -7.15 -11.80 -5.26
N HIS A 64 -6.24 -11.28 -4.45
CA HIS A 64 -6.33 -11.46 -3.00
C HIS A 64 -7.61 -10.82 -2.45
N PRO A 65 -8.36 -11.49 -1.54
CA PRO A 65 -9.64 -10.98 -1.04
C PRO A 65 -9.56 -9.57 -0.45
N GLN A 66 -8.48 -9.25 0.28
CA GLN A 66 -8.25 -7.92 0.82
C GLN A 66 -8.06 -6.86 -0.26
N THR A 67 -7.43 -7.21 -1.38
CA THR A 67 -7.26 -6.30 -2.53
C THR A 67 -8.61 -6.00 -3.16
N ILE A 68 -9.45 -7.01 -3.35
CA ILE A 68 -10.83 -6.86 -3.85
C ILE A 68 -11.63 -5.92 -2.94
N ALA A 69 -11.60 -6.15 -1.62
CA ALA A 69 -12.33 -5.34 -0.64
C ALA A 69 -11.92 -3.84 -0.67
N VAL A 70 -10.64 -3.55 -0.84
CA VAL A 70 -10.16 -2.16 -0.95
C VAL A 70 -10.58 -1.53 -2.28
N ILE A 71 -10.52 -2.25 -3.39
CA ILE A 71 -11.02 -1.76 -4.69
C ILE A 71 -12.50 -1.40 -4.58
N GLU A 72 -13.33 -2.29 -4.03
CA GLU A 72 -14.76 -2.06 -3.82
C GLU A 72 -15.03 -0.84 -2.91
N THR A 73 -14.28 -0.71 -1.81
CA THR A 73 -14.36 0.44 -0.90
C THR A 73 -14.02 1.76 -1.60
N ARG A 74 -13.04 1.75 -2.49
CA ARG A 74 -12.62 2.93 -3.25
C ARG A 74 -13.54 3.25 -4.44
N ALA A 75 -14.19 2.24 -5.01
CA ALA A 75 -15.14 2.37 -6.12
C ALA A 75 -16.47 2.98 -5.66
N ALA A 76 -16.99 2.58 -4.50
CA ALA A 76 -18.33 2.93 -4.04
C ALA A 76 -18.59 4.45 -3.95
N PRO A 77 -17.73 5.29 -3.33
CA PRO A 77 -17.95 6.75 -3.27
C PRO A 77 -17.90 7.44 -4.62
N LEU A 78 -17.23 6.81 -5.61
CA LEU A 78 -17.06 7.34 -6.96
C LEU A 78 -18.14 6.83 -7.93
N GLY A 79 -19.05 5.97 -7.48
CA GLY A 79 -20.08 5.37 -8.30
C GLY A 79 -19.55 4.44 -9.40
N ILE A 80 -18.36 3.85 -9.20
CA ILE A 80 -17.77 2.90 -10.15
C ILE A 80 -18.40 1.53 -9.91
N GLU A 81 -18.98 0.96 -10.95
CA GLU A 81 -19.48 -0.43 -10.92
C GLU A 81 -18.32 -1.42 -10.97
N ILE A 82 -18.32 -2.40 -10.05
CA ILE A 82 -17.34 -3.49 -10.02
C ILE A 82 -17.97 -4.76 -10.55
N ILE A 83 -17.42 -5.29 -11.65
CA ILE A 83 -17.79 -6.60 -12.21
C ILE A 83 -16.74 -7.61 -11.75
N ARG A 84 -17.18 -8.71 -11.12
CA ARG A 84 -16.29 -9.78 -10.64
C ARG A 84 -16.52 -11.05 -11.44
N GLY A 85 -15.44 -11.77 -11.76
CA GLY A 85 -15.51 -13.04 -12.48
C GLY A 85 -14.14 -13.68 -12.70
N ALA A 86 -14.14 -14.81 -13.35
CA ALA A 86 -12.91 -15.43 -13.86
C ALA A 86 -12.32 -14.55 -14.99
N PRO A 87 -10.99 -14.57 -15.22
CA PRO A 87 -10.39 -13.73 -16.26
C PRO A 87 -11.05 -13.85 -17.64
N GLU A 88 -11.48 -15.04 -18.02
CA GLU A 88 -12.19 -15.33 -19.28
C GLU A 88 -13.60 -14.75 -19.37
N ASP A 89 -14.21 -14.37 -18.24
CA ASP A 89 -15.54 -13.74 -18.19
C ASP A 89 -15.48 -12.22 -18.44
N CYS A 90 -14.28 -11.64 -18.54
CA CYS A 90 -14.11 -10.22 -18.79
C CYS A 90 -14.60 -9.84 -20.18
N ASP A 91 -15.68 -9.07 -20.27
CA ASP A 91 -16.09 -8.41 -21.52
C ASP A 91 -15.35 -7.08 -21.68
N PRO A 92 -14.36 -6.99 -22.58
CA PRO A 92 -13.58 -5.75 -22.78
C PRO A 92 -14.41 -4.55 -23.22
N ALA A 93 -15.57 -4.77 -23.84
CA ALA A 93 -16.43 -3.68 -24.31
C ALA A 93 -17.27 -3.08 -23.16
N ALA A 94 -17.50 -3.81 -22.08
CA ALA A 94 -18.32 -3.39 -20.95
C ALA A 94 -17.54 -2.61 -19.89
N VAL A 95 -16.21 -2.55 -20.00
CA VAL A 95 -15.34 -2.00 -18.93
C VAL A 95 -14.41 -0.90 -19.43
N PHE A 96 -14.02 0.03 -18.54
CA PHE A 96 -12.94 0.97 -18.82
C PHE A 96 -11.55 0.40 -18.49
N GLY A 97 -11.51 -0.70 -17.76
CA GLY A 97 -10.28 -1.42 -17.40
C GLY A 97 -10.58 -2.68 -16.61
N ALA A 98 -9.58 -3.52 -16.50
CA ALA A 98 -9.65 -4.78 -15.75
C ALA A 98 -8.36 -4.99 -14.96
N ILE A 99 -8.46 -5.68 -13.81
CA ILE A 99 -7.31 -6.11 -13.01
C ILE A 99 -7.28 -7.62 -12.84
N PHE A 100 -6.12 -8.21 -13.10
CA PHE A 100 -5.83 -9.64 -12.96
C PHE A 100 -4.70 -9.84 -11.96
N GLN A 101 -4.64 -11.02 -11.33
CA GLN A 101 -3.57 -11.40 -10.39
C GLN A 101 -2.64 -12.45 -11.03
N TYR A 102 -1.34 -12.23 -10.94
CA TYR A 102 -0.30 -13.10 -11.49
C TYR A 102 0.96 -13.13 -10.60
N PRO A 103 1.22 -14.25 -9.89
CA PRO A 103 0.37 -15.44 -9.67
C PRO A 103 -0.94 -15.13 -8.96
N GLY A 104 -1.97 -15.96 -9.20
CA GLY A 104 -3.27 -15.82 -8.57
C GLY A 104 -3.29 -16.23 -7.09
N THR A 105 -4.31 -15.76 -6.35
CA THR A 105 -4.46 -16.03 -4.91
C THR A 105 -4.56 -17.53 -4.55
N PHE A 106 -4.92 -18.37 -5.53
CA PHE A 106 -4.99 -19.82 -5.37
C PHE A 106 -3.74 -20.55 -5.89
N GLY A 107 -2.74 -19.80 -6.35
CA GLY A 107 -1.44 -20.29 -6.75
C GLY A 107 -1.22 -20.45 -8.25
N HIS A 108 -2.27 -20.51 -9.07
CA HIS A 108 -2.13 -20.74 -10.51
C HIS A 108 -1.47 -19.56 -11.23
N ILE A 109 -0.71 -19.88 -12.26
CA ILE A 109 -0.14 -18.95 -13.22
C ILE A 109 -0.73 -19.22 -14.60
N ARG A 110 -0.97 -18.13 -15.37
CA ARG A 110 -1.50 -18.25 -16.74
C ARG A 110 -0.98 -17.11 -17.61
N ASP A 111 -0.94 -17.31 -18.92
CA ASP A 111 -0.66 -16.22 -19.86
C ASP A 111 -1.88 -15.31 -19.95
N LEU A 112 -1.67 -14.02 -19.71
CA LEU A 112 -2.70 -12.96 -19.78
C LEU A 112 -2.62 -12.16 -21.07
N SER A 113 -1.81 -12.59 -22.04
CA SER A 113 -1.56 -11.83 -23.28
C SER A 113 -2.84 -11.61 -24.09
N ALA A 114 -3.74 -12.58 -24.12
CA ALA A 114 -5.00 -12.48 -24.87
C ALA A 114 -5.96 -11.47 -24.22
N GLU A 115 -6.11 -11.51 -22.91
CA GLU A 115 -6.95 -10.58 -22.14
C GLU A 115 -6.42 -9.15 -22.22
N CYS A 116 -5.10 -8.96 -22.10
CA CYS A 116 -4.48 -7.65 -22.25
C CYS A 116 -4.70 -7.07 -23.68
N ALA A 117 -4.51 -7.87 -24.71
CA ALA A 117 -4.74 -7.45 -26.11
C ALA A 117 -6.20 -7.06 -26.36
N ALA A 118 -7.16 -7.88 -25.90
CA ALA A 118 -8.58 -7.60 -26.07
C ALA A 118 -9.03 -6.32 -25.36
N LEU A 119 -8.55 -6.06 -24.15
CA LEU A 119 -8.80 -4.81 -23.43
C LEU A 119 -8.25 -3.60 -24.18
N GLN A 120 -7.03 -3.67 -24.70
CA GLN A 120 -6.41 -2.58 -25.48
C GLN A 120 -7.16 -2.31 -26.78
N GLU A 121 -7.59 -3.34 -27.50
CA GLU A 121 -8.41 -3.19 -28.72
C GLU A 121 -9.74 -2.47 -28.41
N ALA A 122 -10.34 -2.74 -27.26
CA ALA A 122 -11.54 -2.06 -26.78
C ALA A 122 -11.27 -0.66 -26.21
N GLY A 123 -10.01 -0.24 -26.09
CA GLY A 123 -9.63 1.04 -25.49
C GLY A 123 -9.72 1.04 -23.95
N ALA A 124 -9.85 -0.12 -23.34
CA ALA A 124 -9.79 -0.33 -21.90
C ALA A 124 -8.35 -0.55 -21.42
N VAL A 125 -8.11 -0.43 -20.11
CA VAL A 125 -6.78 -0.52 -19.50
C VAL A 125 -6.59 -1.90 -18.85
N ALA A 126 -5.49 -2.57 -19.18
CA ALA A 126 -5.09 -3.84 -18.58
C ALA A 126 -4.16 -3.61 -17.39
N VAL A 127 -4.62 -4.00 -16.19
CA VAL A 127 -3.86 -3.91 -14.94
C VAL A 127 -3.51 -5.33 -14.47
N VAL A 128 -2.26 -5.55 -14.06
CA VAL A 128 -1.81 -6.81 -13.47
C VAL A 128 -1.23 -6.56 -12.09
N ALA A 129 -1.79 -7.22 -11.08
CA ALA A 129 -1.22 -7.31 -9.74
C ALA A 129 -0.24 -8.50 -9.69
N THR A 130 0.96 -8.32 -9.14
CA THR A 130 2.03 -9.31 -9.27
C THR A 130 3.01 -9.33 -8.10
N ASP A 131 3.78 -10.44 -7.99
CA ASP A 131 4.87 -10.64 -7.04
C ASP A 131 6.23 -10.49 -7.75
N LEU A 132 7.05 -9.55 -7.27
CA LEU A 132 8.37 -9.25 -7.86
C LEU A 132 9.34 -10.45 -7.83
N LEU A 133 9.28 -11.33 -6.82
CA LEU A 133 10.16 -12.49 -6.78
C LEU A 133 9.75 -13.52 -7.84
N ALA A 134 8.45 -13.75 -8.02
CA ALA A 134 7.93 -14.60 -9.07
C ALA A 134 8.40 -14.15 -10.46
N LEU A 135 8.43 -12.83 -10.70
CA LEU A 135 8.85 -12.23 -11.97
C LEU A 135 10.33 -12.43 -12.29
N THR A 136 11.15 -12.94 -11.38
CA THR A 136 12.52 -13.35 -11.71
C THR A 136 12.57 -14.65 -12.50
N LEU A 137 11.51 -15.45 -12.47
CA LEU A 137 11.35 -16.71 -13.21
C LEU A 137 10.26 -16.64 -14.27
N LEU A 138 9.20 -15.87 -14.01
CA LEU A 138 8.01 -15.80 -14.83
C LEU A 138 8.09 -14.68 -15.86
N LYS A 139 7.48 -14.91 -17.03
CA LYS A 139 7.27 -13.90 -18.08
C LYS A 139 6.65 -12.65 -17.46
N GLU A 140 7.27 -11.51 -17.70
CA GLU A 140 6.84 -10.24 -17.11
C GLU A 140 5.52 -9.73 -17.71
N PRO A 141 4.67 -9.08 -16.89
CA PRO A 141 3.39 -8.54 -17.36
C PRO A 141 3.51 -7.53 -18.51
N GLY A 142 4.59 -6.76 -18.56
CA GLY A 142 4.86 -5.84 -19.68
C GLY A 142 4.98 -6.57 -21.02
N ALA A 143 5.61 -7.77 -21.06
CA ALA A 143 5.70 -8.61 -22.25
C ALA A 143 4.35 -9.29 -22.59
N MET A 144 3.46 -9.46 -21.62
CA MET A 144 2.09 -9.91 -21.86
C MET A 144 1.16 -8.80 -22.37
N GLY A 145 1.64 -7.54 -22.38
CA GLY A 145 0.85 -6.42 -22.85
C GLY A 145 0.14 -5.63 -21.74
N ALA A 146 0.43 -5.84 -20.48
CA ALA A 146 -0.11 -5.03 -19.39
C ALA A 146 0.19 -3.53 -19.59
N ASP A 147 -0.77 -2.67 -19.24
CA ASP A 147 -0.61 -1.22 -19.25
C ASP A 147 -0.08 -0.70 -17.93
N ILE A 148 -0.54 -1.30 -16.82
CA ILE A 148 -0.17 -0.97 -15.44
C ILE A 148 0.13 -2.25 -14.69
N CYS A 149 1.20 -2.24 -13.88
CA CYS A 149 1.47 -3.28 -12.90
C CYS A 149 1.47 -2.70 -11.49
N VAL A 150 0.94 -3.45 -10.53
CA VAL A 150 0.93 -3.13 -9.10
C VAL A 150 1.34 -4.35 -8.28
N GLY A 151 1.74 -4.13 -7.04
CA GLY A 151 2.07 -5.21 -6.11
C GLY A 151 2.78 -4.68 -4.87
N SER A 152 3.28 -5.59 -4.04
CA SER A 152 4.10 -5.26 -2.86
C SER A 152 5.53 -5.74 -3.04
N SER A 153 6.50 -4.94 -2.62
CA SER A 153 7.90 -5.34 -2.51
C SER A 153 8.27 -5.87 -1.12
N GLN A 154 7.30 -6.15 -0.25
CA GLN A 154 7.52 -6.65 1.10
C GLN A 154 8.45 -7.87 1.12
N ARG A 155 8.32 -8.76 0.13
CA ARG A 155 9.12 -9.97 -0.02
C ARG A 155 10.62 -9.70 -0.17
N PHE A 156 11.00 -8.48 -0.50
CA PHE A 156 12.39 -8.06 -0.60
C PHE A 156 12.89 -7.49 0.73
N GLY A 157 12.93 -8.34 1.75
CA GLY A 157 13.55 -8.06 3.05
C GLY A 157 12.73 -7.20 4.02
N VAL A 158 11.45 -6.92 3.73
CA VAL A 158 10.57 -6.18 4.64
C VAL A 158 9.82 -7.18 5.54
N PRO A 159 9.92 -7.06 6.88
CA PRO A 159 9.23 -7.97 7.79
C PRO A 159 7.71 -7.85 7.71
N MET A 160 6.99 -8.93 8.04
CA MET A 160 5.53 -8.96 8.03
C MET A 160 4.89 -8.07 9.10
N GLY A 161 5.48 -7.98 10.30
CA GLY A 161 5.12 -7.05 11.37
C GLY A 161 3.63 -7.02 11.73
N TYR A 162 2.95 -8.15 11.67
CA TYR A 162 1.50 -8.28 11.90
C TYR A 162 0.66 -7.34 11.03
N GLY A 163 1.04 -7.19 9.77
CA GLY A 163 0.39 -6.28 8.84
C GLY A 163 0.91 -4.84 8.88
N GLY A 164 2.12 -4.65 9.42
CA GLY A 164 2.81 -3.36 9.38
C GLY A 164 2.96 -2.82 7.96
N PRO A 165 3.45 -1.57 7.77
CA PRO A 165 3.47 -0.93 6.48
C PRO A 165 4.32 -1.70 5.46
N HIS A 166 3.86 -1.68 4.21
CA HIS A 166 4.50 -2.31 3.07
C HIS A 166 5.07 -1.25 2.14
N ALA A 167 5.96 -1.62 1.22
CA ALA A 167 6.32 -0.79 0.08
C ALA A 167 5.64 -1.37 -1.16
N ALA A 168 4.46 -0.87 -1.48
CA ALA A 168 3.82 -1.19 -2.74
C ALA A 168 4.49 -0.45 -3.90
N PHE A 169 4.26 -0.92 -5.10
CA PHE A 169 4.72 -0.29 -6.32
C PHE A 169 3.59 -0.14 -7.32
N MET A 170 3.80 0.78 -8.23
CA MET A 170 3.07 0.88 -9.48
C MET A 170 4.07 1.15 -10.59
N SER A 171 3.98 0.39 -11.68
CA SER A 171 4.67 0.67 -12.93
C SER A 171 3.67 0.79 -14.08
N CYS A 172 4.00 1.54 -15.10
CA CYS A 172 3.11 1.74 -16.24
C CYS A 172 3.88 2.02 -17.54
N ARG A 173 3.15 2.01 -18.64
CA ARG A 173 3.64 2.48 -19.93
C ARG A 173 4.02 3.96 -19.89
N ASP A 174 4.94 4.38 -20.74
CA ASP A 174 5.48 5.74 -20.73
C ASP A 174 4.41 6.83 -20.96
N GLU A 175 3.45 6.58 -21.82
CA GLU A 175 2.36 7.51 -22.11
C GLU A 175 1.45 7.79 -20.90
N MET A 176 1.40 6.88 -19.92
CA MET A 176 0.57 6.97 -18.73
C MET A 176 1.25 7.66 -17.53
N LYS A 177 2.55 7.91 -17.57
CA LYS A 177 3.33 8.46 -16.45
C LYS A 177 2.78 9.75 -15.84
N ARG A 178 2.07 10.57 -16.63
CA ARG A 178 1.47 11.82 -16.14
C ARG A 178 0.21 11.62 -15.30
N ALA A 179 -0.40 10.44 -15.35
CA ALA A 179 -1.55 10.05 -14.55
C ALA A 179 -1.18 9.20 -13.32
N MET A 180 0.06 8.70 -13.24
CA MET A 180 0.54 7.82 -12.16
C MET A 180 0.50 8.54 -10.81
N PRO A 181 -0.06 7.95 -9.75
CA PRO A 181 0.03 8.46 -8.38
C PRO A 181 1.43 8.23 -7.78
N GLY A 182 1.69 8.86 -6.66
CA GLY A 182 2.95 8.73 -5.95
C GLY A 182 4.10 9.53 -6.59
N ARG A 183 5.24 9.54 -5.91
CA ARG A 183 6.41 10.31 -6.33
C ARG A 183 7.24 9.56 -7.36
N ILE A 184 7.88 10.31 -8.24
CA ILE A 184 8.86 9.79 -9.20
C ILE A 184 10.16 10.55 -8.97
N VAL A 185 11.25 9.83 -8.78
CA VAL A 185 12.61 10.37 -8.75
C VAL A 185 13.16 10.40 -10.16
N GLY A 186 13.80 11.49 -10.53
CA GLY A 186 14.45 11.67 -11.82
C GLY A 186 15.88 12.18 -11.70
N VAL A 187 16.67 11.92 -12.72
CA VAL A 187 18.04 12.43 -12.85
C VAL A 187 18.00 13.86 -13.40
N SER A 188 18.84 14.72 -12.82
CA SER A 188 19.01 16.12 -13.19
C SER A 188 20.48 16.53 -13.04
N VAL A 189 20.74 17.81 -13.06
CA VAL A 189 22.05 18.38 -12.76
C VAL A 189 21.93 19.47 -11.71
N ASP A 190 22.97 19.64 -10.88
CA ASP A 190 23.07 20.74 -9.93
C ASP A 190 23.54 22.05 -10.60
N ALA A 191 23.64 23.12 -9.84
CA ALA A 191 24.08 24.41 -10.33
C ALA A 191 25.52 24.41 -10.90
N ALA A 192 26.34 23.42 -10.54
CA ALA A 192 27.70 23.22 -11.06
C ALA A 192 27.76 22.24 -12.23
N GLY A 193 26.61 21.78 -12.74
CA GLY A 193 26.51 20.83 -13.85
C GLY A 193 26.81 19.36 -13.47
N ARG A 194 26.89 19.03 -12.18
CA ARG A 194 27.12 17.66 -11.72
C ARG A 194 25.80 16.88 -11.64
N PRO A 195 25.80 15.55 -11.84
CA PRO A 195 24.61 14.72 -11.68
C PRO A 195 23.97 14.90 -10.30
N ALA A 196 22.65 15.10 -10.30
CA ALA A 196 21.85 15.26 -9.09
C ALA A 196 20.47 14.61 -9.28
N TYR A 197 19.79 14.31 -8.20
CA TYR A 197 18.46 13.73 -8.21
C TYR A 197 17.42 14.75 -7.75
N ARG A 198 16.22 14.62 -8.31
CA ARG A 198 15.07 15.45 -7.93
C ARG A 198 13.77 14.70 -8.07
N LEU A 199 12.69 15.21 -7.48
CA LEU A 199 11.34 14.73 -7.79
C LEU A 199 10.93 15.23 -9.18
N ALA A 200 10.46 14.29 -10.01
CA ALA A 200 10.06 14.55 -11.38
C ALA A 200 8.53 14.62 -11.51
N LEU A 201 8.04 15.35 -12.53
CA LEU A 201 6.62 15.47 -12.85
C LEU A 201 5.73 15.90 -11.67
N GLN A 202 6.20 16.76 -10.79
CA GLN A 202 5.51 17.19 -9.56
C GLN A 202 4.12 17.80 -9.80
N THR A 203 3.84 18.34 -11.00
CA THR A 203 2.54 18.94 -11.35
C THR A 203 1.35 17.98 -11.23
N ARG A 204 1.57 16.67 -11.12
CA ARG A 204 0.51 15.66 -10.89
C ARG A 204 0.25 15.40 -9.41
N GLU A 205 1.12 15.86 -8.52
CA GLU A 205 1.02 15.60 -7.08
C GLU A 205 -0.09 16.44 -6.42
N GLN A 206 -0.68 15.89 -5.35
CA GLN A 206 -1.85 16.47 -4.68
C GLN A 206 -1.60 17.87 -4.09
N HIS A 207 -0.38 18.20 -3.65
CA HIS A 207 -0.06 19.53 -3.11
C HIS A 207 -0.07 20.64 -4.16
N ILE A 208 0.05 20.28 -5.45
CA ILE A 208 -0.09 21.21 -6.58
C ILE A 208 -1.53 21.23 -7.09
N ARG A 209 -2.15 20.05 -7.22
CA ARG A 209 -3.49 19.93 -7.78
C ARG A 209 -4.62 20.27 -6.81
N ARG A 210 -4.40 20.09 -5.51
CA ARG A 210 -5.37 20.35 -4.43
C ARG A 210 -6.74 19.72 -4.74
N GLU A 211 -7.80 20.54 -4.87
CA GLU A 211 -9.16 20.10 -5.20
C GLU A 211 -9.31 19.41 -6.58
N LYS A 212 -8.30 19.44 -7.43
CA LYS A 212 -8.25 18.70 -8.72
C LYS A 212 -7.41 17.43 -8.63
N ALA A 213 -6.92 17.09 -7.43
CA ALA A 213 -6.15 15.87 -7.24
C ALA A 213 -7.07 14.65 -7.28
N THR A 214 -6.54 13.56 -7.81
CA THR A 214 -7.26 12.29 -7.99
C THR A 214 -6.70 11.19 -7.10
N SER A 215 -5.70 11.51 -6.31
CA SER A 215 -5.08 10.65 -5.30
C SER A 215 -4.62 11.53 -4.14
N ASN A 216 -4.78 11.06 -2.92
CA ASN A 216 -4.29 11.71 -1.71
C ASN A 216 -2.89 11.24 -1.28
N VAL A 217 -2.25 10.35 -2.04
CA VAL A 217 -0.90 9.84 -1.73
C VAL A 217 0.08 11.02 -1.68
N CYS A 218 0.64 11.25 -0.49
CA CYS A 218 1.61 12.34 -0.22
C CYS A 218 3.02 11.78 -0.08
N THR A 219 3.24 10.98 0.97
CA THR A 219 4.51 10.32 1.24
C THR A 219 4.26 8.83 1.21
N ALA A 220 4.92 8.16 0.29
CA ALA A 220 4.90 6.71 0.22
C ALA A 220 5.81 6.10 1.30
N GLN A 221 5.91 4.77 1.35
CA GLN A 221 6.70 4.02 2.32
C GLN A 221 8.19 4.05 1.95
N ALA A 222 8.82 5.24 2.06
CA ALA A 222 10.16 5.48 1.55
C ALA A 222 11.22 4.58 2.19
N LEU A 223 11.20 4.40 3.53
CA LEU A 223 12.17 3.53 4.22
C LEU A 223 12.07 2.08 3.74
N LEU A 224 10.87 1.55 3.62
CA LEU A 224 10.63 0.16 3.20
C LEU A 224 11.01 -0.05 1.73
N ALA A 225 10.79 0.95 0.87
CA ALA A 225 11.26 0.93 -0.52
C ALA A 225 12.80 0.96 -0.59
N VAL A 226 13.46 1.72 0.29
CA VAL A 226 14.92 1.73 0.41
C VAL A 226 15.42 0.35 0.86
N MET A 227 14.77 -0.29 1.84
CA MET A 227 15.11 -1.65 2.28
C MET A 227 14.97 -2.65 1.13
N ALA A 228 13.86 -2.64 0.40
CA ALA A 228 13.63 -3.50 -0.75
C ALA A 228 14.65 -3.25 -1.87
N SER A 229 15.01 -1.99 -2.12
CA SER A 229 16.07 -1.60 -3.05
C SER A 229 17.42 -2.19 -2.65
N PHE A 230 17.79 -2.11 -1.37
CA PHE A 230 19.04 -2.68 -0.87
C PHE A 230 19.07 -4.20 -0.92
N TYR A 231 17.95 -4.85 -0.68
CA TYR A 231 17.81 -6.29 -0.90
C TYR A 231 18.11 -6.66 -2.36
N GLY A 232 17.51 -5.91 -3.30
CA GLY A 232 17.79 -6.09 -4.74
C GLY A 232 19.25 -5.82 -5.11
N VAL A 233 19.88 -4.77 -4.56
CA VAL A 233 21.29 -4.45 -4.78
C VAL A 233 22.21 -5.54 -4.22
N PHE A 234 21.91 -6.05 -3.02
CA PHE A 234 22.74 -7.08 -2.38
C PHE A 234 22.66 -8.42 -3.10
N HIS A 235 21.47 -8.92 -3.42
CA HIS A 235 21.30 -10.21 -4.08
C HIS A 235 21.56 -10.14 -5.59
N GLY A 236 21.23 -9.03 -6.23
CA GLY A 236 21.28 -8.85 -7.67
C GLY A 236 20.41 -9.86 -8.43
N PRO A 237 20.38 -9.79 -9.77
CA PRO A 237 19.51 -10.67 -10.57
C PRO A 237 19.80 -12.16 -10.36
N VAL A 238 21.06 -12.54 -10.24
CA VAL A 238 21.48 -13.95 -10.05
C VAL A 238 21.01 -14.47 -8.69
N GLY A 239 21.20 -13.68 -7.61
CA GLY A 239 20.78 -14.07 -6.26
C GLY A 239 19.26 -14.16 -6.13
N LEU A 240 18.53 -13.19 -6.65
CA LEU A 240 17.06 -13.21 -6.64
C LEU A 240 16.51 -14.41 -7.42
N LYS A 241 17.07 -14.70 -8.59
CA LYS A 241 16.69 -15.89 -9.39
C LYS A 241 16.95 -17.19 -8.64
N ALA A 242 18.09 -17.31 -7.94
CA ALA A 242 18.41 -18.48 -7.13
C ALA A 242 17.45 -18.64 -5.93
N ILE A 243 17.06 -17.54 -5.27
CA ILE A 243 16.06 -17.54 -4.20
C ILE A 243 14.70 -18.01 -4.75
N ALA A 244 14.24 -17.45 -5.86
CA ALA A 244 12.97 -17.81 -6.48
C ALA A 244 12.94 -19.28 -6.91
N GLN A 245 14.03 -19.78 -7.50
CA GLN A 245 14.16 -21.20 -7.88
C GLN A 245 14.04 -22.13 -6.67
N ARG A 246 14.72 -21.81 -5.56
CA ARG A 246 14.62 -22.61 -4.33
C ARG A 246 13.21 -22.62 -3.78
N VAL A 247 12.55 -21.46 -3.69
CA VAL A 247 11.16 -21.34 -3.23
C VAL A 247 10.22 -22.14 -4.12
N HIS A 248 10.37 -22.01 -5.44
CA HIS A 248 9.57 -22.77 -6.41
C HIS A 248 9.75 -24.28 -6.26
N LEU A 249 11.00 -24.77 -6.13
CA LEU A 249 11.28 -26.18 -5.96
C LEU A 249 10.71 -26.76 -4.65
N HIS A 250 10.62 -25.97 -3.58
CA HIS A 250 9.91 -26.37 -2.35
C HIS A 250 8.41 -26.57 -2.61
N ALA A 251 7.77 -25.67 -3.36
CA ALA A 251 6.37 -25.84 -3.75
C ALA A 251 6.17 -27.07 -4.63
N VAL A 252 7.06 -27.32 -5.59
CA VAL A 252 7.01 -28.52 -6.45
C VAL A 252 7.19 -29.80 -5.63
N THR A 253 8.10 -29.80 -4.66
CA THR A 253 8.31 -30.93 -3.73
C THR A 253 7.03 -31.27 -2.97
N LEU A 254 6.37 -30.24 -2.39
CA LEU A 254 5.08 -30.41 -1.72
C LEU A 254 4.00 -30.92 -2.67
N ALA A 255 3.86 -30.31 -3.84
CA ALA A 255 2.85 -30.73 -4.83
C ALA A 255 3.01 -32.18 -5.25
N ASN A 256 4.25 -32.62 -5.51
CA ASN A 256 4.55 -33.99 -5.91
C ASN A 256 4.23 -34.99 -4.80
N ALA A 257 4.62 -34.71 -3.56
CA ALA A 257 4.32 -35.57 -2.42
C ALA A 257 2.81 -35.67 -2.14
N LEU A 258 2.09 -34.54 -2.19
CA LEU A 258 0.64 -34.51 -2.03
C LEU A 258 -0.08 -35.29 -3.13
N ARG A 259 0.30 -35.10 -4.40
CA ARG A 259 -0.27 -35.85 -5.54
C ARG A 259 0.03 -37.34 -5.45
N ALA A 260 1.23 -37.72 -5.05
CA ALA A 260 1.61 -39.13 -4.86
C ALA A 260 0.77 -39.81 -3.77
N ALA A 261 0.37 -39.05 -2.74
CA ALA A 261 -0.55 -39.53 -1.70
C ALA A 261 -2.03 -39.44 -2.10
N GLY A 262 -2.34 -39.06 -3.35
CA GLY A 262 -3.71 -39.01 -3.87
C GLY A 262 -4.47 -37.74 -3.58
N ALA A 263 -3.79 -36.68 -3.09
CA ALA A 263 -4.44 -35.38 -2.90
C ALA A 263 -4.62 -34.64 -4.23
N GLU A 264 -5.75 -33.94 -4.37
CA GLU A 264 -6.05 -33.10 -5.53
C GLU A 264 -5.41 -31.71 -5.31
N VAL A 265 -4.28 -31.46 -5.98
CA VAL A 265 -3.61 -30.15 -6.04
C VAL A 265 -4.13 -29.40 -7.26
N GLU A 266 -4.94 -28.34 -7.02
CA GLU A 266 -5.69 -27.65 -8.08
C GLU A 266 -4.82 -26.97 -9.14
N PRO A 267 -3.78 -26.15 -8.82
CA PRO A 267 -2.96 -25.56 -9.87
C PRO A 267 -2.02 -26.60 -10.50
N GLU A 268 -2.12 -26.77 -11.82
CA GLU A 268 -1.11 -27.54 -12.56
C GLU A 268 0.20 -26.76 -12.70
N ALA A 269 0.09 -25.46 -13.00
CA ALA A 269 1.17 -24.51 -13.09
C ALA A 269 1.07 -23.48 -11.96
N PHE A 270 2.14 -23.32 -11.19
CA PHE A 270 2.20 -22.46 -10.02
C PHE A 270 3.61 -21.94 -9.80
N PHE A 271 3.76 -20.94 -8.92
CA PHE A 271 5.07 -20.47 -8.46
C PHE A 271 5.41 -21.03 -7.07
N ASP A 272 4.77 -20.54 -6.02
CA ASP A 272 5.07 -20.85 -4.61
C ASP A 272 3.84 -21.19 -3.77
N THR A 273 2.68 -21.12 -4.35
CA THR A 273 1.40 -21.31 -3.66
C THR A 273 0.61 -22.44 -4.30
N LEU A 274 0.07 -23.31 -3.45
CA LEU A 274 -0.74 -24.46 -3.81
C LEU A 274 -2.12 -24.34 -3.16
N THR A 275 -3.15 -24.79 -3.85
CA THR A 275 -4.48 -25.03 -3.28
C THR A 275 -4.79 -26.51 -3.39
N VAL A 276 -5.13 -27.13 -2.27
CA VAL A 276 -5.36 -28.57 -2.16
C VAL A 276 -6.81 -28.81 -1.78
N ARG A 277 -7.55 -29.58 -2.59
CA ARG A 277 -8.91 -30.01 -2.28
C ARG A 277 -8.86 -31.13 -1.26
N VAL A 278 -9.50 -30.93 -0.13
CA VAL A 278 -9.47 -31.87 1.01
C VAL A 278 -10.86 -32.26 1.52
N GLY A 279 -11.90 -31.67 0.94
CA GLY A 279 -13.28 -31.94 1.31
C GLY A 279 -13.55 -31.71 2.79
N VAL A 280 -14.24 -32.69 3.41
CA VAL A 280 -14.58 -32.64 4.86
C VAL A 280 -13.38 -32.71 5.79
N GLY A 281 -12.19 -33.06 5.31
CA GLY A 281 -10.95 -33.14 6.08
C GLY A 281 -10.33 -31.78 6.42
N GLN A 282 -10.81 -30.67 5.85
CA GLN A 282 -10.21 -29.33 5.97
C GLN A 282 -9.92 -28.94 7.43
N ALA A 283 -10.91 -29.05 8.31
CA ALA A 283 -10.73 -28.63 9.71
C ALA A 283 -9.68 -29.46 10.44
N GLY A 284 -9.62 -30.77 10.17
CA GLY A 284 -8.64 -31.68 10.75
C GLY A 284 -7.20 -31.35 10.32
N ILE A 285 -7.00 -31.07 9.04
CA ILE A 285 -5.70 -30.69 8.47
C ILE A 285 -5.22 -29.36 9.03
N LEU A 286 -6.10 -28.35 9.09
CA LEU A 286 -5.75 -27.04 9.66
C LEU A 286 -5.34 -27.17 11.14
N ALA A 287 -6.11 -27.93 11.93
CA ALA A 287 -5.77 -28.16 13.34
C ALA A 287 -4.46 -28.96 13.49
N ALA A 288 -4.23 -29.96 12.65
CA ALA A 288 -3.00 -30.74 12.64
C ALA A 288 -1.77 -29.90 12.28
N ALA A 289 -1.91 -28.97 11.34
CA ALA A 289 -0.86 -28.02 10.97
C ALA A 289 -0.56 -27.05 12.12
N GLU A 290 -1.58 -26.49 12.77
CA GLU A 290 -1.43 -25.62 13.94
C GLU A 290 -0.69 -26.31 15.09
N GLN A 291 -1.01 -27.57 15.40
CA GLN A 291 -0.30 -28.37 16.40
C GLN A 291 1.18 -28.56 16.06
N ARG A 292 1.57 -28.43 14.79
CA ARG A 292 2.96 -28.50 14.31
C ARG A 292 3.63 -27.14 14.15
N GLY A 293 2.96 -26.09 14.64
CA GLY A 293 3.46 -24.70 14.56
C GLY A 293 3.38 -24.12 13.17
N ILE A 294 2.41 -24.52 12.34
CA ILE A 294 2.21 -24.05 10.98
C ILE A 294 0.76 -23.59 10.80
N ASN A 295 0.58 -22.38 10.28
CA ASN A 295 -0.70 -21.87 9.84
C ASN A 295 -0.88 -22.10 8.34
N LEU A 296 -1.95 -22.81 7.96
CA LEU A 296 -2.37 -22.97 6.57
C LEU A 296 -3.61 -22.14 6.30
N ARG A 297 -3.77 -21.70 5.06
CA ARG A 297 -4.89 -20.86 4.66
C ARG A 297 -6.16 -21.71 4.47
N ARG A 298 -7.26 -21.33 5.12
CA ARG A 298 -8.59 -21.85 4.81
C ARG A 298 -9.08 -21.25 3.49
N VAL A 299 -9.42 -22.10 2.51
CA VAL A 299 -9.96 -21.68 1.22
C VAL A 299 -11.35 -22.30 1.04
N GLY A 300 -12.38 -21.48 1.09
CA GLY A 300 -13.75 -21.97 1.05
C GLY A 300 -14.04 -22.96 2.18
N ARG A 301 -14.81 -24.02 1.87
CA ARG A 301 -15.24 -25.03 2.86
C ARG A 301 -14.52 -26.38 2.73
N ASP A 302 -13.76 -26.57 1.65
CA ASP A 302 -13.24 -27.87 1.23
C ASP A 302 -11.78 -27.85 0.75
N ARG A 303 -11.10 -26.69 0.82
CA ARG A 303 -9.74 -26.55 0.30
C ARG A 303 -8.80 -25.91 1.32
N VAL A 304 -7.52 -26.22 1.22
CA VAL A 304 -6.45 -25.66 2.02
C VAL A 304 -5.41 -25.01 1.11
N GLY A 305 -5.04 -23.78 1.39
CA GLY A 305 -3.93 -23.08 0.71
C GLY A 305 -2.62 -23.25 1.47
N ILE A 306 -1.54 -23.49 0.74
CA ILE A 306 -0.17 -23.64 1.22
C ILE A 306 0.69 -22.68 0.43
N SER A 307 1.37 -21.77 1.11
CA SER A 307 2.37 -20.89 0.49
C SER A 307 3.72 -21.12 1.14
N VAL A 308 4.77 -21.18 0.33
CA VAL A 308 6.16 -21.31 0.77
C VAL A 308 6.95 -20.05 0.43
N ASP A 309 8.01 -19.80 1.18
CA ASP A 309 8.83 -18.61 1.04
C ASP A 309 10.32 -18.91 1.27
N GLU A 310 11.12 -17.86 1.41
CA GLU A 310 12.57 -17.93 1.60
C GLU A 310 12.98 -18.59 2.92
N THR A 311 12.06 -18.64 3.90
CA THR A 311 12.30 -19.25 5.23
C THR A 311 11.90 -20.74 5.28
N THR A 312 11.25 -21.23 4.23
CA THR A 312 10.84 -22.63 4.11
C THR A 312 12.06 -23.52 3.92
N ASP A 313 12.15 -24.57 4.74
CA ASP A 313 13.17 -25.62 4.68
C ASP A 313 12.56 -27.03 4.62
N ALA A 314 13.39 -28.05 4.54
CA ALA A 314 12.94 -29.44 4.50
C ALA A 314 12.14 -29.86 5.76
N GLY A 315 12.46 -29.26 6.92
CA GLY A 315 11.73 -29.51 8.17
C GLY A 315 10.32 -28.91 8.13
N VAL A 316 10.17 -27.72 7.55
CA VAL A 316 8.84 -27.12 7.31
C VAL A 316 8.02 -27.99 6.36
N ILE A 317 8.62 -28.41 5.24
CA ILE A 317 7.97 -29.30 4.27
C ILE A 317 7.48 -30.58 4.93
N ALA A 318 8.34 -31.24 5.72
CA ALA A 318 7.97 -32.46 6.43
C ALA A 318 6.79 -32.25 7.40
N ARG A 319 6.77 -31.15 8.16
CA ARG A 319 5.66 -30.82 9.07
C ARG A 319 4.36 -30.52 8.32
N VAL A 320 4.42 -29.87 7.17
CA VAL A 320 3.24 -29.64 6.32
C VAL A 320 2.70 -30.98 5.84
N LEU A 321 3.53 -31.87 5.30
CA LEU A 321 3.11 -33.18 4.81
C LEU A 321 2.54 -34.06 5.94
N ASP A 322 3.17 -34.04 7.12
CA ASP A 322 2.64 -34.77 8.28
C ASP A 322 1.26 -34.26 8.75
N ALA A 323 0.94 -32.97 8.55
CA ALA A 323 -0.41 -32.45 8.79
C ALA A 323 -1.46 -33.05 7.83
N PHE A 324 -1.03 -33.49 6.64
CA PHE A 324 -1.86 -34.23 5.68
C PHE A 324 -1.81 -35.77 5.90
N GLY A 325 -1.13 -36.24 6.94
CA GLY A 325 -0.96 -37.67 7.24
C GLY A 325 0.11 -38.35 6.40
N ILE A 326 0.99 -37.60 5.73
CA ILE A 326 2.08 -38.13 4.88
C ILE A 326 3.37 -38.08 5.72
N THR A 327 3.85 -39.27 6.12
CA THR A 327 5.04 -39.40 7.00
C THR A 327 6.31 -39.78 6.24
N ASP A 328 6.20 -40.24 5.02
CA ASP A 328 7.35 -40.58 4.19
C ASP A 328 8.09 -39.31 3.76
N PRO A 329 9.44 -39.33 3.77
CA PRO A 329 10.23 -38.20 3.31
C PRO A 329 9.89 -37.83 1.86
N ALA A 330 9.64 -36.55 1.61
CA ALA A 330 9.44 -36.06 0.25
C ALA A 330 10.78 -36.04 -0.53
N GLU A 331 10.78 -36.59 -1.73
CA GLU A 331 11.92 -36.47 -2.62
C GLU A 331 12.03 -35.02 -3.11
N PRO A 332 13.17 -34.34 -2.92
CA PRO A 332 13.36 -32.96 -3.38
C PRO A 332 13.17 -32.85 -4.90
N ALA A 333 12.33 -31.93 -5.33
CA ALA A 333 12.15 -31.66 -6.75
C ALA A 333 13.42 -31.04 -7.36
N THR A 334 13.76 -31.49 -8.57
CA THR A 334 14.92 -31.02 -9.34
C THR A 334 14.57 -30.26 -10.61
N ALA A 335 13.30 -30.29 -11.00
CA ALA A 335 12.77 -29.62 -12.19
C ALA A 335 11.61 -28.68 -11.83
N PRO A 336 11.53 -27.52 -12.47
CA PRO A 336 10.41 -26.60 -12.25
C PRO A 336 9.10 -27.13 -12.84
N ALA A 337 7.95 -26.66 -12.29
CA ALA A 337 6.61 -26.90 -12.81
C ALA A 337 6.05 -25.68 -13.57
N ILE A 338 6.91 -24.75 -14.00
CA ILE A 338 6.52 -23.58 -14.80
C ILE A 338 6.51 -23.99 -16.28
N PRO A 339 5.40 -23.80 -17.01
CA PRO A 339 5.36 -24.00 -18.45
C PRO A 339 6.39 -23.13 -19.19
N GLU A 340 7.03 -23.67 -20.23
CA GLU A 340 8.06 -22.98 -20.99
C GLU A 340 7.59 -21.61 -21.53
N ALA A 341 6.35 -21.54 -22.01
CA ALA A 341 5.75 -20.29 -22.52
C ALA A 341 5.59 -19.18 -21.46
N LEU A 342 5.64 -19.53 -20.16
CA LEU A 342 5.56 -18.62 -19.03
C LEU A 342 6.91 -18.37 -18.37
N LEU A 343 7.99 -18.93 -18.87
CA LEU A 343 9.33 -18.63 -18.38
C LEU A 343 9.75 -17.22 -18.83
N ARG A 344 10.46 -16.53 -17.95
CA ARG A 344 11.08 -15.25 -18.29
C ARG A 344 12.26 -15.46 -19.23
N GLU A 345 12.24 -14.76 -20.37
CA GLU A 345 13.32 -14.77 -21.35
C GLU A 345 14.19 -13.50 -21.28
N SER A 346 13.61 -12.39 -20.79
CA SER A 346 14.28 -11.10 -20.75
C SER A 346 15.26 -10.98 -19.57
N ASP A 347 16.38 -10.29 -19.79
CA ASP A 347 17.24 -9.84 -18.71
C ASP A 347 16.53 -8.77 -17.86
N PHE A 348 16.93 -8.67 -16.59
CA PHE A 348 16.43 -7.68 -15.64
C PHE A 348 17.53 -7.21 -14.71
N MET A 349 17.35 -6.01 -14.13
CA MET A 349 18.32 -5.42 -13.19
C MET A 349 19.74 -5.39 -13.79
N THR A 350 19.84 -4.97 -15.04
CA THR A 350 21.11 -4.94 -15.78
C THR A 350 22.00 -3.77 -15.40
N HIS A 351 21.48 -2.75 -14.70
CA HIS A 351 22.26 -1.62 -14.25
C HIS A 351 23.39 -2.04 -13.30
N PRO A 352 24.61 -1.48 -13.41
CA PRO A 352 25.77 -1.88 -12.62
C PRO A 352 25.56 -1.92 -11.11
N VAL A 353 24.69 -1.09 -10.55
CA VAL A 353 24.39 -1.06 -9.10
C VAL A 353 23.92 -2.42 -8.59
N PHE A 354 23.24 -3.22 -9.40
CA PHE A 354 22.74 -4.56 -9.06
C PHE A 354 23.79 -5.66 -9.24
N HIS A 355 24.99 -5.31 -9.68
CA HIS A 355 26.12 -6.23 -9.90
C HIS A 355 27.32 -5.91 -8.98
N MET A 356 27.19 -4.87 -8.16
CA MET A 356 28.18 -4.40 -7.19
C MET A 356 27.61 -4.56 -5.76
N ASN A 357 28.44 -4.33 -4.75
CA ASN A 357 28.01 -4.27 -3.35
C ASN A 357 27.35 -5.56 -2.83
N ARG A 358 27.84 -6.72 -3.25
CA ARG A 358 27.30 -8.05 -2.90
C ARG A 358 27.95 -8.70 -1.69
N ALA A 359 29.01 -8.12 -1.17
CA ALA A 359 29.62 -8.51 0.09
C ALA A 359 29.12 -7.56 1.19
N GLU A 360 28.99 -8.08 2.41
CA GLU A 360 28.51 -7.31 3.57
C GLU A 360 29.30 -6.00 3.72
N SER A 361 30.62 -6.06 3.70
CA SER A 361 31.46 -4.87 3.84
C SER A 361 31.32 -3.86 2.69
N GLU A 362 31.03 -4.32 1.48
CA GLU A 362 30.75 -3.45 0.33
C GLU A 362 29.41 -2.76 0.49
N MET A 363 28.38 -3.52 0.91
CA MET A 363 27.05 -2.98 1.15
C MET A 363 27.06 -1.95 2.28
N MET A 364 27.78 -2.20 3.37
CA MET A 364 27.94 -1.22 4.46
C MET A 364 28.59 0.08 3.97
N ARG A 365 29.63 -0.01 3.15
CA ARG A 365 30.26 1.17 2.55
C ARG A 365 29.34 1.90 1.56
N TYR A 366 28.52 1.17 0.81
CA TYR A 366 27.54 1.73 -0.09
C TYR A 366 26.46 2.52 0.68
N MET A 367 25.86 1.91 1.71
CA MET A 367 24.89 2.57 2.57
C MET A 367 25.47 3.80 3.25
N ARG A 368 26.73 3.72 3.74
CA ARG A 368 27.42 4.87 4.34
C ARG A 368 27.60 6.00 3.34
N ARG A 369 28.05 5.69 2.12
CA ARG A 369 28.20 6.70 1.06
C ARG A 369 26.87 7.41 0.75
N LEU A 370 25.75 6.69 0.72
CA LEU A 370 24.43 7.30 0.51
C LEU A 370 24.04 8.17 1.71
N SER A 371 24.19 7.66 2.92
CA SER A 371 23.88 8.39 4.15
C SER A 371 24.67 9.70 4.28
N ASP A 372 25.93 9.71 3.86
CA ASP A 372 26.80 10.91 3.92
C ASP A 372 26.37 12.00 2.93
N ARG A 373 25.57 11.69 1.93
CA ARG A 373 24.99 12.64 0.98
C ARG A 373 23.69 13.29 1.47
N ASP A 374 23.15 12.80 2.59
CA ASP A 374 21.93 13.31 3.20
C ASP A 374 22.24 14.18 4.43
N LEU A 375 21.42 15.18 4.67
CA LEU A 375 21.36 15.82 5.98
C LEU A 375 20.60 14.92 6.95
N ALA A 376 21.11 14.79 8.16
CA ALA A 376 20.51 14.00 9.22
C ALA A 376 20.57 14.73 10.55
N LEU A 377 19.59 14.50 11.44
CA LEU A 377 19.46 15.20 12.73
C LEU A 377 20.58 14.88 13.72
N ASP A 378 21.32 13.78 13.52
CA ASP A 378 22.49 13.43 14.33
C ASP A 378 23.72 14.32 14.08
N ARG A 379 23.71 15.13 13.01
CA ARG A 379 24.86 15.98 12.60
C ARG A 379 24.49 17.37 12.10
N ALA A 380 23.21 17.68 11.94
CA ALA A 380 22.76 18.98 11.44
C ALA A 380 21.35 19.30 11.91
N MET A 381 21.04 20.59 12.02
CA MET A 381 19.65 21.05 12.10
C MET A 381 19.02 21.02 10.72
N ILE A 382 17.86 20.38 10.63
CA ILE A 382 17.10 20.28 9.38
C ILE A 382 15.99 21.33 9.41
N PRO A 383 15.98 22.31 8.48
CA PRO A 383 14.96 23.37 8.45
C PRO A 383 13.66 22.84 7.83
N LEU A 384 13.01 21.89 8.48
CA LEU A 384 11.76 21.29 8.01
C LEU A 384 10.55 21.91 8.69
N GLY A 385 9.56 22.32 7.90
CA GLY A 385 8.34 22.92 8.38
C GLY A 385 7.27 21.95 8.86
N SER A 386 7.18 20.76 8.30
CA SER A 386 5.99 19.91 8.44
C SER A 386 6.15 18.63 9.24
N CYS A 387 7.37 18.19 9.51
CA CYS A 387 7.62 16.95 10.24
C CYS A 387 8.71 17.15 11.28
N THR A 388 8.35 16.96 12.53
CA THR A 388 9.34 16.76 13.58
C THR A 388 9.92 15.36 13.43
N MET A 389 10.89 15.18 12.55
CA MET A 389 11.66 13.94 12.50
C MET A 389 12.51 13.86 13.74
N LYS A 390 12.19 12.95 14.64
CA LYS A 390 12.92 12.76 15.88
C LYS A 390 14.10 11.82 15.68
N LEU A 391 15.12 11.97 16.51
CA LEU A 391 16.10 10.93 16.70
C LEU A 391 15.48 9.87 17.63
N ASN A 392 15.29 8.67 17.12
CA ASN A 392 14.83 7.55 17.93
C ASN A 392 16.01 6.84 18.59
N ALA A 393 15.86 6.44 19.84
CA ALA A 393 16.87 5.63 20.50
C ALA A 393 16.96 4.24 19.85
N ALA A 394 18.16 3.67 19.79
CA ALA A 394 18.34 2.30 19.28
C ALA A 394 17.49 1.28 20.04
N ALA A 395 17.29 1.50 21.36
CA ALA A 395 16.45 0.64 22.19
C ALA A 395 14.95 0.67 21.79
N GLU A 396 14.47 1.78 21.23
CA GLU A 396 13.09 1.89 20.71
C GLU A 396 12.92 1.13 19.38
N MET A 397 14.00 1.07 18.58
CA MET A 397 14.00 0.38 17.29
C MET A 397 14.24 -1.13 17.41
N MET A 398 14.91 -1.56 18.48
CA MET A 398 15.34 -2.95 18.65
C MET A 398 14.20 -3.98 18.62
N PRO A 399 13.03 -3.75 19.28
CA PRO A 399 11.93 -4.71 19.26
C PRO A 399 11.39 -5.04 17.87
N LEU A 400 11.51 -4.13 16.89
CA LEU A 400 11.07 -4.37 15.51
C LEU A 400 11.83 -5.52 14.83
N THR A 401 13.03 -5.85 15.35
CA THR A 401 13.87 -6.95 14.83
C THR A 401 13.58 -8.28 15.49
N TRP A 402 12.78 -8.31 16.56
CA TRP A 402 12.45 -9.55 17.24
C TRP A 402 11.42 -10.35 16.44
N PRO A 403 11.59 -11.68 16.30
CA PRO A 403 10.67 -12.51 15.53
C PRO A 403 9.22 -12.42 16.00
N GLU A 404 9.01 -12.25 17.31
CA GLU A 404 7.69 -12.13 17.95
C GLU A 404 6.90 -10.91 17.43
N PHE A 405 7.60 -9.85 17.00
CA PHE A 405 6.99 -8.69 16.34
C PHE A 405 7.10 -8.76 14.83
N GLY A 406 8.30 -9.03 14.30
CA GLY A 406 8.58 -8.95 12.87
C GLY A 406 8.01 -10.09 12.03
N ALA A 407 7.95 -11.31 12.59
CA ALA A 407 7.63 -12.51 11.81
C ALA A 407 6.16 -12.96 11.88
N LEU A 408 5.29 -12.25 12.62
CA LEU A 408 3.89 -12.63 12.74
C LEU A 408 3.09 -12.18 11.51
N HIS A 409 2.38 -13.15 10.91
CA HIS A 409 1.51 -12.89 9.77
C HIS A 409 0.23 -12.16 10.21
N PRO A 410 -0.29 -11.17 9.46
CA PRO A 410 -1.48 -10.40 9.85
C PRO A 410 -2.76 -11.24 9.97
N PHE A 411 -2.83 -12.38 9.29
CA PHE A 411 -3.96 -13.31 9.37
C PHE A 411 -3.67 -14.54 10.23
N ALA A 412 -2.67 -14.47 11.11
CA ALA A 412 -2.50 -15.48 12.15
C ALA A 412 -3.75 -15.54 13.05
N PRO A 413 -4.11 -16.73 13.59
CA PRO A 413 -5.21 -16.83 14.55
C PRO A 413 -5.06 -15.85 15.72
N GLU A 414 -6.15 -15.25 16.17
CA GLU A 414 -6.13 -14.28 17.28
C GLU A 414 -5.46 -14.81 18.55
N SER A 415 -5.62 -16.12 18.83
CA SER A 415 -4.96 -16.80 19.94
C SER A 415 -3.42 -16.74 19.89
N GLN A 416 -2.85 -16.60 18.69
CA GLN A 416 -1.41 -16.47 18.46
C GLN A 416 -0.94 -15.00 18.47
N ALA A 417 -1.85 -14.04 18.47
CA ALA A 417 -1.60 -12.60 18.41
C ALA A 417 -1.99 -11.85 19.71
N ALA A 418 -2.21 -12.57 20.83
CA ALA A 418 -2.70 -11.99 22.08
C ALA A 418 -1.84 -10.81 22.59
N GLY A 419 -0.50 -10.88 22.42
CA GLY A 419 0.40 -9.79 22.78
C GLY A 419 0.16 -8.52 21.95
N TYR A 420 -0.07 -8.66 20.64
CA TYR A 420 -0.42 -7.53 19.77
C TYR A 420 -1.77 -6.92 20.16
N HIS A 421 -2.78 -7.75 20.44
CA HIS A 421 -4.10 -7.25 20.87
C HIS A 421 -4.03 -6.51 22.21
N ALA A 422 -3.23 -6.99 23.16
CA ALA A 422 -3.00 -6.28 24.42
C ALA A 422 -2.31 -4.92 24.20
N MET A 423 -1.28 -4.88 23.33
CA MET A 423 -0.60 -3.64 22.97
C MET A 423 -1.55 -2.65 22.26
N PHE A 424 -2.40 -3.13 21.36
CA PHE A 424 -3.39 -2.26 20.68
C PHE A 424 -4.41 -1.69 21.66
N ALA A 425 -4.91 -2.48 22.60
CA ALA A 425 -5.84 -2.03 23.62
C ALA A 425 -5.22 -0.93 24.50
N ASP A 426 -4.02 -1.17 25.03
CA ASP A 426 -3.28 -0.22 25.85
C ASP A 426 -2.97 1.09 25.11
N LEU A 427 -2.53 1.00 23.84
CA LEU A 427 -2.26 2.19 23.03
C LEU A 427 -3.55 2.96 22.73
N THR A 428 -4.63 2.27 22.40
CA THR A 428 -5.93 2.89 22.09
C THR A 428 -6.47 3.64 23.30
N GLU A 429 -6.42 3.06 24.51
CA GLU A 429 -6.82 3.70 25.74
C GLU A 429 -6.04 5.00 25.98
N LYS A 430 -4.72 4.97 25.83
CA LYS A 430 -3.86 6.14 25.97
C LYS A 430 -4.16 7.23 24.93
N LEU A 431 -4.42 6.85 23.69
CA LEU A 431 -4.79 7.80 22.64
C LEU A 431 -6.16 8.44 22.89
N CYS A 432 -7.14 7.70 23.38
CA CYS A 432 -8.42 8.26 23.80
C CYS A 432 -8.24 9.30 24.91
N GLU A 433 -7.46 8.98 25.95
CA GLU A 433 -7.17 9.92 27.04
C GLU A 433 -6.47 11.20 26.57
N ILE A 434 -5.47 11.06 25.69
CA ILE A 434 -4.68 12.20 25.17
C ILE A 434 -5.54 13.13 24.30
N THR A 435 -6.48 12.59 23.53
CA THR A 435 -7.22 13.33 22.50
C THR A 435 -8.63 13.73 22.89
N GLY A 436 -9.23 13.06 23.88
CA GLY A 436 -10.62 13.25 24.26
C GLY A 436 -11.63 12.61 23.29
N TYR A 437 -11.20 11.69 22.43
CA TYR A 437 -12.11 10.86 21.62
C TYR A 437 -12.45 9.55 22.33
N ASP A 438 -13.60 8.98 21.99
CA ASP A 438 -14.12 7.76 22.62
C ASP A 438 -13.52 6.48 22.04
N ALA A 439 -12.99 6.53 20.81
CA ALA A 439 -12.46 5.34 20.13
C ALA A 439 -11.33 5.67 19.15
N PHE A 440 -10.45 4.70 18.92
CA PHE A 440 -9.37 4.76 17.94
C PHE A 440 -9.33 3.52 17.06
N SER A 441 -8.98 3.71 15.77
CA SER A 441 -8.58 2.66 14.86
C SER A 441 -7.10 2.80 14.54
N LEU A 442 -6.35 1.70 14.64
CA LEU A 442 -4.94 1.62 14.28
C LEU A 442 -4.73 1.05 12.85
N GLN A 443 -5.82 0.86 12.09
CA GLN A 443 -5.79 0.25 10.76
C GLN A 443 -5.18 1.13 9.66
N PRO A 444 -5.44 2.46 9.58
CA PRO A 444 -4.86 3.28 8.52
C PRO A 444 -3.34 3.27 8.57
N ASN A 445 -2.69 2.99 7.44
CA ASN A 445 -1.23 2.85 7.33
C ASN A 445 -0.52 4.15 6.91
N SER A 446 -1.24 5.26 6.84
CA SER A 446 -0.70 6.60 6.57
C SER A 446 -1.69 7.69 7.01
N GLY A 447 -1.22 8.94 7.16
CA GLY A 447 -2.10 10.07 7.41
C GLY A 447 -3.17 10.24 6.33
N ALA A 448 -2.81 10.08 5.06
CA ALA A 448 -3.74 10.16 3.94
C ALA A 448 -4.84 9.08 4.02
N GLN A 449 -4.50 7.86 4.43
CA GLN A 449 -5.49 6.80 4.65
C GLN A 449 -6.36 7.08 5.89
N GLY A 450 -5.79 7.69 6.93
CA GLY A 450 -6.55 8.17 8.09
C GLY A 450 -7.56 9.26 7.71
N GLU A 451 -7.17 10.21 6.86
CA GLU A 451 -8.08 11.22 6.30
C GLU A 451 -9.24 10.56 5.56
N TYR A 452 -8.93 9.65 4.66
CA TYR A 452 -9.93 8.96 3.85
C TYR A 452 -10.89 8.12 4.71
N ALA A 453 -10.36 7.33 5.65
CA ALA A 453 -11.16 6.54 6.58
C ALA A 453 -12.08 7.42 7.44
N GLY A 454 -11.58 8.53 7.96
CA GLY A 454 -12.38 9.47 8.74
C GLY A 454 -13.52 10.11 7.95
N LEU A 455 -13.27 10.50 6.70
CA LEU A 455 -14.30 11.05 5.81
C LEU A 455 -15.33 10.01 5.39
N LEU A 456 -14.91 8.76 5.15
CA LEU A 456 -15.86 7.65 4.92
C LEU A 456 -16.73 7.37 6.15
N THR A 457 -16.16 7.50 7.36
CA THR A 457 -16.89 7.36 8.61
C THR A 457 -17.95 8.46 8.74
N ILE A 458 -17.60 9.72 8.44
CA ILE A 458 -18.55 10.84 8.42
C ILE A 458 -19.67 10.59 7.39
N ALA A 459 -19.32 10.17 6.18
CA ALA A 459 -20.31 9.86 5.15
C ALA A 459 -21.22 8.69 5.56
N ALA A 460 -20.68 7.67 6.24
CA ALA A 460 -21.46 6.55 6.77
C ALA A 460 -22.39 7.00 7.90
N TYR A 461 -21.92 7.89 8.78
CA TYR A 461 -22.74 8.50 9.83
C TYR A 461 -23.95 9.24 9.27
N HIS A 462 -23.74 10.10 8.27
CA HIS A 462 -24.84 10.82 7.63
C HIS A 462 -25.84 9.87 6.96
N ARG A 463 -25.37 8.87 6.22
CA ARG A 463 -26.27 7.85 5.63
C ARG A 463 -27.07 7.09 6.68
N ALA A 464 -26.45 6.71 7.80
CA ALA A 464 -27.14 6.01 8.89
C ALA A 464 -28.27 6.86 9.53
N ASN A 465 -28.14 8.18 9.46
CA ASN A 465 -29.15 9.13 9.96
C ASN A 465 -30.18 9.54 8.88
N GLY A 466 -30.07 9.02 7.66
CA GLY A 466 -30.98 9.37 6.55
C GLY A 466 -30.63 10.69 5.86
N ASP A 467 -29.43 11.19 6.04
CA ASP A 467 -28.92 12.46 5.53
C ASP A 467 -28.01 12.27 4.29
N ASP A 468 -28.42 11.43 3.34
CA ASP A 468 -27.64 11.08 2.15
C ASP A 468 -27.30 12.30 1.25
N GLN A 469 -28.02 13.40 1.39
CA GLN A 469 -27.78 14.65 0.65
C GLN A 469 -26.53 15.41 1.11
N ARG A 470 -25.95 15.08 2.28
CA ARG A 470 -24.79 15.76 2.83
C ARG A 470 -23.50 15.37 2.09
N ASP A 471 -23.10 16.21 1.15
CA ASP A 471 -21.97 15.96 0.24
C ASP A 471 -20.96 17.12 0.16
N VAL A 472 -21.14 18.20 0.93
CA VAL A 472 -20.25 19.38 0.91
C VAL A 472 -19.25 19.29 2.05
N CYS A 473 -17.94 19.44 1.72
CA CYS A 473 -16.86 19.56 2.68
C CYS A 473 -16.21 20.94 2.59
N LEU A 474 -16.26 21.73 3.68
CA LEU A 474 -15.58 23.01 3.77
C LEU A 474 -14.10 22.79 4.12
N ILE A 475 -13.19 23.40 3.38
CA ILE A 475 -11.74 23.24 3.60
C ILE A 475 -11.05 24.61 3.54
N PRO A 476 -10.42 25.08 4.63
CA PRO A 476 -9.67 26.33 4.64
C PRO A 476 -8.45 26.29 3.71
N THR A 477 -8.06 27.44 3.18
CA THR A 477 -6.85 27.58 2.37
C THR A 477 -5.57 27.19 3.13
N SER A 478 -5.61 27.27 4.48
CA SER A 478 -4.55 26.83 5.38
C SER A 478 -4.45 25.32 5.56
N ALA A 479 -5.41 24.53 5.04
CA ALA A 479 -5.38 23.09 5.18
C ALA A 479 -4.28 22.45 4.32
N HIS A 480 -3.81 21.27 4.74
CA HIS A 480 -2.85 20.49 3.98
C HIS A 480 -3.43 20.07 2.61
N GLY A 481 -2.57 19.96 1.60
CA GLY A 481 -2.99 19.64 0.22
C GLY A 481 -3.64 18.26 0.04
N THR A 482 -3.46 17.34 1.01
CA THR A 482 -4.12 16.02 1.01
C THR A 482 -5.59 16.11 1.38
N ASN A 483 -6.01 17.09 2.18
CA ASN A 483 -7.38 17.21 2.66
C ASN A 483 -8.40 17.32 1.52
N PRO A 484 -8.25 18.25 0.55
CA PRO A 484 -9.19 18.31 -0.58
C PRO A 484 -9.15 17.07 -1.47
N ALA A 485 -7.99 16.42 -1.61
CA ALA A 485 -7.89 15.17 -2.37
C ALA A 485 -8.66 14.03 -1.68
N SER A 486 -8.52 13.88 -0.37
CA SER A 486 -9.24 12.88 0.43
C SER A 486 -10.75 13.09 0.42
N ALA A 487 -11.19 14.35 0.48
CA ALA A 487 -12.62 14.68 0.41
C ALA A 487 -13.21 14.29 -0.95
N GLN A 488 -12.53 14.57 -2.05
CA GLN A 488 -12.98 14.15 -3.38
C GLN A 488 -13.02 12.64 -3.55
N MET A 489 -12.02 11.93 -3.04
CA MET A 489 -12.02 10.47 -3.07
C MET A 489 -13.16 9.85 -2.25
N ALA A 490 -13.62 10.55 -1.22
CA ALA A 490 -14.79 10.17 -0.42
C ALA A 490 -16.14 10.59 -1.07
N GLY A 491 -16.11 11.13 -2.29
CA GLY A 491 -17.30 11.56 -3.02
C GLY A 491 -17.84 12.93 -2.59
N MET A 492 -17.10 13.70 -1.79
CA MET A 492 -17.55 15.00 -1.28
C MET A 492 -17.13 16.14 -2.23
N LYS A 493 -17.95 17.18 -2.28
CA LYS A 493 -17.67 18.44 -2.94
C LYS A 493 -16.85 19.36 -2.06
N VAL A 494 -15.66 19.71 -2.49
CA VAL A 494 -14.80 20.66 -1.78
C VAL A 494 -15.25 22.09 -2.02
N VAL A 495 -15.49 22.83 -0.93
CA VAL A 495 -15.73 24.28 -0.93
C VAL A 495 -14.62 24.94 -0.13
N VAL A 496 -13.79 25.75 -0.79
CA VAL A 496 -12.63 26.38 -0.18
C VAL A 496 -13.05 27.60 0.65
N VAL A 497 -12.58 27.66 1.91
CA VAL A 497 -12.78 28.79 2.82
C VAL A 497 -11.50 29.65 2.86
N LYS A 498 -11.65 30.97 2.84
CA LYS A 498 -10.53 31.91 2.89
C LYS A 498 -9.84 31.91 4.27
N SER A 499 -8.58 32.32 4.28
CA SER A 499 -7.89 32.70 5.51
C SER A 499 -7.88 34.21 5.67
N ALA A 500 -8.01 34.67 6.91
CA ALA A 500 -7.90 36.06 7.30
C ALA A 500 -6.42 36.53 7.21
N PRO A 501 -6.13 37.84 7.22
CA PRO A 501 -4.76 38.36 7.12
C PRO A 501 -3.81 37.92 8.25
N ASN A 502 -4.34 37.57 9.42
CA ASN A 502 -3.57 37.03 10.56
C ASN A 502 -3.27 35.52 10.43
N GLY A 503 -3.78 34.87 9.39
CA GLY A 503 -3.58 33.44 9.13
C GLY A 503 -4.69 32.51 9.67
N ASP A 504 -5.65 33.05 10.44
CA ASP A 504 -6.83 32.32 10.91
C ASP A 504 -7.80 31.99 9.76
N ILE A 505 -8.79 31.15 10.03
CA ILE A 505 -9.94 30.96 9.17
C ILE A 505 -10.76 32.27 9.17
N ASP A 506 -11.14 32.76 7.99
CA ASP A 506 -12.06 33.88 7.85
C ASP A 506 -13.47 33.41 8.27
N LEU A 507 -13.90 33.80 9.49
CA LEU A 507 -15.17 33.35 10.08
C LEU A 507 -16.39 33.84 9.32
N GLU A 508 -16.35 35.03 8.70
CA GLU A 508 -17.45 35.55 7.91
C GLU A 508 -17.62 34.71 6.62
N ASP A 509 -16.54 34.47 5.90
CA ASP A 509 -16.55 33.63 4.70
C ASP A 509 -16.93 32.18 5.05
N PHE A 510 -16.51 31.68 6.25
CA PHE A 510 -16.87 30.35 6.72
C PHE A 510 -18.37 30.23 7.02
N ALA A 511 -18.94 31.17 7.79
CA ALA A 511 -20.36 31.17 8.13
C ALA A 511 -21.25 31.30 6.90
N ASP A 512 -20.89 32.17 5.95
CA ASP A 512 -21.60 32.34 4.69
C ASP A 512 -21.62 31.04 3.88
N LYS A 513 -20.50 30.34 3.78
CA LYS A 513 -20.39 29.08 3.05
C LYS A 513 -21.10 27.92 3.74
N ALA A 514 -21.07 27.88 5.06
CA ALA A 514 -21.86 26.92 5.84
C ALA A 514 -23.37 27.12 5.60
N ALA A 515 -23.83 28.38 5.66
CA ALA A 515 -25.22 28.72 5.36
C ALA A 515 -25.64 28.41 3.92
N GLN A 516 -24.76 28.66 2.94
CA GLN A 516 -24.98 28.30 1.52
C GLN A 516 -25.04 26.78 1.30
N ALA A 517 -24.22 26.01 2.02
CA ALA A 517 -24.28 24.55 1.97
C ALA A 517 -25.55 24.00 2.64
N GLY A 518 -25.99 24.64 3.74
CA GLY A 518 -27.20 24.27 4.44
C GLY A 518 -27.25 22.80 4.86
N ASP A 519 -28.30 22.10 4.49
CA ASP A 519 -28.52 20.68 4.76
C ASP A 519 -27.61 19.75 3.94
N ARG A 520 -26.81 20.30 3.03
CA ARG A 520 -25.77 19.58 2.28
C ARG A 520 -24.41 19.61 2.97
N LEU A 521 -24.23 20.38 4.05
CA LEU A 521 -22.95 20.39 4.76
C LEU A 521 -22.69 19.02 5.40
N ALA A 522 -21.70 18.30 4.89
CA ALA A 522 -21.26 17.02 5.44
C ALA A 522 -20.17 17.20 6.49
N ALA A 523 -19.15 18.00 6.18
CA ALA A 523 -17.99 18.14 7.04
C ALA A 523 -17.26 19.47 6.84
N VAL A 524 -16.48 19.85 7.85
CA VAL A 524 -15.32 20.74 7.71
C VAL A 524 -14.04 19.93 7.94
N MET A 525 -12.98 20.17 7.18
CA MET A 525 -11.64 19.65 7.47
C MET A 525 -10.72 20.79 7.84
N ILE A 526 -10.24 20.80 9.07
CA ILE A 526 -9.29 21.81 9.56
C ILE A 526 -7.99 21.14 10.03
N THR A 527 -6.85 21.74 9.70
CA THR A 527 -5.55 21.36 10.28
C THR A 527 -5.31 22.20 11.52
N TYR A 528 -5.09 21.60 12.68
CA TYR A 528 -4.97 22.34 13.92
C TYR A 528 -3.80 21.85 14.80
N PRO A 529 -2.85 22.74 15.18
CA PRO A 529 -2.64 24.09 14.65
C PRO A 529 -2.45 24.12 13.13
N SER A 530 -2.75 25.25 12.49
CA SER A 530 -2.78 25.33 11.02
C SER A 530 -1.40 25.15 10.38
N THR A 531 -1.37 24.92 9.07
CA THR A 531 -0.10 24.85 8.32
C THR A 531 0.63 26.20 8.27
N HIS A 532 -0.05 27.29 8.57
CA HIS A 532 0.56 28.61 8.74
C HIS A 532 1.26 28.79 10.11
N GLY A 533 1.17 27.78 11.00
CA GLY A 533 1.71 27.83 12.35
C GLY A 533 0.84 28.62 13.33
N VAL A 534 -0.43 28.86 12.99
CA VAL A 534 -1.36 29.62 13.80
C VAL A 534 -2.16 28.69 14.72
N PHE A 535 -2.22 29.04 15.99
CA PHE A 535 -3.12 28.43 16.96
C PHE A 535 -4.38 29.30 17.03
N GLU A 536 -5.43 28.90 16.31
CA GLU A 536 -6.62 29.72 16.09
C GLU A 536 -7.50 29.78 17.35
N ASP A 537 -7.69 30.96 17.90
CA ASP A 537 -8.59 31.19 19.06
C ASP A 537 -10.06 30.93 18.70
N THR A 538 -10.40 31.04 17.41
CA THR A 538 -11.77 30.93 16.89
C THR A 538 -12.17 29.50 16.52
N VAL A 539 -11.32 28.50 16.74
CA VAL A 539 -11.57 27.11 16.34
C VAL A 539 -12.89 26.55 16.91
N ARG A 540 -13.21 26.87 18.17
CA ARG A 540 -14.48 26.45 18.80
C ARG A 540 -15.70 27.02 18.09
N GLU A 541 -15.60 28.25 17.57
CA GLU A 541 -16.67 28.90 16.82
C GLU A 541 -16.85 28.21 15.44
N VAL A 542 -15.76 27.84 14.77
CA VAL A 542 -15.81 27.05 13.54
C VAL A 542 -16.51 25.70 13.77
N CYS A 543 -16.18 25.01 14.87
CA CYS A 543 -16.84 23.76 15.25
C CYS A 543 -18.35 23.98 15.49
N ARG A 544 -18.70 25.01 16.28
CA ARG A 544 -20.12 25.33 16.59
C ARG A 544 -20.93 25.62 15.32
N ILE A 545 -20.42 26.48 14.44
CA ILE A 545 -21.10 26.80 13.18
C ILE A 545 -21.30 25.53 12.33
N THR A 546 -20.31 24.64 12.27
CA THR A 546 -20.42 23.37 11.54
C THR A 546 -21.55 22.50 12.12
N HIS A 547 -21.58 22.33 13.45
CA HIS A 547 -22.59 21.53 14.13
C HIS A 547 -23.98 22.13 14.00
N ASP A 548 -24.12 23.46 14.08
CA ASP A 548 -25.40 24.16 13.92
C ASP A 548 -26.03 23.90 12.54
N HIS A 549 -25.22 23.60 11.52
CA HIS A 549 -25.66 23.20 10.19
C HIS A 549 -25.73 21.67 10.00
N GLY A 550 -25.52 20.89 11.06
CA GLY A 550 -25.57 19.42 11.04
C GLY A 550 -24.37 18.71 10.41
N GLY A 551 -23.30 19.44 10.09
CA GLY A 551 -22.03 18.89 9.61
C GLY A 551 -21.18 18.32 10.74
N GLN A 552 -20.15 17.54 10.39
CA GLN A 552 -19.18 16.97 11.32
C GLN A 552 -17.82 17.67 11.19
N VAL A 553 -17.09 17.78 12.29
CA VAL A 553 -15.78 18.45 12.34
C VAL A 553 -14.66 17.39 12.25
N TYR A 554 -13.92 17.43 11.16
CA TYR A 554 -12.71 16.65 10.99
C TYR A 554 -11.48 17.50 11.33
N ILE A 555 -10.70 17.08 12.33
CA ILE A 555 -9.42 17.74 12.69
C ILE A 555 -8.25 16.91 12.15
N ASP A 556 -7.50 17.49 11.23
CA ASP A 556 -6.20 16.95 10.80
C ASP A 556 -5.21 17.06 11.95
N GLY A 557 -4.93 15.93 12.59
CA GLY A 557 -4.07 15.80 13.76
C GLY A 557 -2.59 15.57 13.43
N ALA A 558 -2.14 15.89 12.22
CA ALA A 558 -0.73 15.78 11.84
C ALA A 558 0.20 16.61 12.74
N ASN A 559 -0.31 17.70 13.34
CA ASN A 559 0.39 18.59 14.27
C ASN A 559 0.07 18.31 15.75
N MET A 560 -0.40 17.12 16.10
CA MET A 560 -0.80 16.75 17.47
C MET A 560 0.30 16.98 18.51
N ASN A 561 1.58 16.95 18.12
CA ASN A 561 2.71 17.25 19.00
C ASN A 561 2.64 18.64 19.64
N ALA A 562 1.93 19.60 19.06
CA ALA A 562 1.69 20.92 19.63
C ALA A 562 0.53 20.92 20.65
N LEU A 563 -0.28 19.87 20.70
CA LEU A 563 -1.50 19.79 21.50
C LEU A 563 -1.37 18.89 22.72
N VAL A 564 -0.54 17.87 22.68
CA VAL A 564 -0.41 16.84 23.73
C VAL A 564 -0.18 17.49 25.10
N GLY A 565 -1.06 17.18 26.06
CA GLY A 565 -1.00 17.72 27.41
C GLY A 565 -1.51 19.16 27.58
N LEU A 566 -1.90 19.82 26.49
CA LEU A 566 -2.40 21.21 26.49
C LEU A 566 -3.85 21.31 26.02
N VAL A 567 -4.18 20.64 24.94
CA VAL A 567 -5.52 20.68 24.31
C VAL A 567 -5.89 19.28 23.81
N LYS A 568 -7.12 18.89 24.07
CA LYS A 568 -7.73 17.67 23.53
C LYS A 568 -8.61 18.03 22.32
N PRO A 569 -8.33 17.53 21.12
CA PRO A 569 -9.12 17.87 19.94
C PRO A 569 -10.61 17.49 20.05
N GLY A 570 -10.95 16.41 20.74
CA GLY A 570 -12.36 16.06 21.04
C GLY A 570 -13.07 17.10 21.90
N GLU A 571 -12.38 17.73 22.87
CA GLU A 571 -12.97 18.72 23.77
C GLU A 571 -13.15 20.11 23.14
N ILE A 572 -12.45 20.42 22.05
CA ILE A 572 -12.65 21.69 21.33
C ILE A 572 -13.73 21.61 20.27
N GLY A 573 -14.31 20.42 20.04
CA GLY A 573 -15.42 20.20 19.12
C GLY A 573 -15.09 19.35 17.89
N GLY A 574 -13.96 18.65 17.89
CA GLY A 574 -13.63 17.70 16.83
C GLY A 574 -14.43 16.39 16.99
N ASP A 575 -15.04 15.93 15.90
CA ASP A 575 -15.79 14.67 15.87
C ASP A 575 -14.90 13.50 15.39
N VAL A 576 -14.02 13.77 14.42
CA VAL A 576 -13.10 12.80 13.85
C VAL A 576 -11.73 13.43 13.65
N SER A 577 -10.67 12.65 13.89
CA SER A 577 -9.28 13.05 13.63
C SER A 577 -8.46 11.88 13.08
N HIS A 578 -7.42 12.19 12.35
CA HIS A 578 -6.29 11.26 12.22
C HIS A 578 -5.07 11.79 12.96
N LEU A 579 -4.20 10.90 13.39
CA LEU A 579 -2.91 11.22 14.00
C LEU A 579 -1.78 10.58 13.22
N ASN A 580 -0.64 11.26 13.18
CA ASN A 580 0.62 10.67 12.73
C ASN A 580 1.48 10.38 13.96
N LEU A 581 1.42 9.15 14.47
CA LEU A 581 2.12 8.77 15.71
C LEU A 581 3.64 8.98 15.58
N HIS A 582 4.22 8.71 14.40
CA HIS A 582 5.63 8.95 14.10
C HIS A 582 6.04 10.44 14.11
N LYS A 583 5.10 11.39 14.01
CA LYS A 583 5.39 12.83 14.12
C LYS A 583 5.33 13.30 15.57
N THR A 584 4.38 12.82 16.35
CA THR A 584 4.10 13.28 17.71
C THR A 584 4.87 12.49 18.75
N PHE A 585 4.92 11.17 18.61
CA PHE A 585 5.58 10.24 19.55
C PHE A 585 6.90 9.73 18.96
N CYS A 586 7.14 8.45 18.95
CA CYS A 586 8.36 7.85 18.43
C CYS A 586 8.07 6.84 17.33
N ILE A 587 9.06 6.68 16.45
CA ILE A 587 9.19 5.74 15.33
C ILE A 587 8.21 5.99 14.20
#